data_793c3e7db64944971b71b9a3ebb0803d
#
_entry.id   793c3e7db64944971b71b9a3ebb0803d
#
_cell.length_a   1.000
_cell.length_b   1.000
_cell.length_c   1.000
_cell.angle_alpha   90.00
_cell.angle_beta   90.00
_cell.angle_gamma   90.00
#
_symmetry.space_group_name_H-M   'P 1'
#
loop_
_entity.id
_entity.type
_entity.pdbx_description
1 polymer ?
#
loop_
_entity_poly.entity_id
_entity_poly.type
_entity_poly.pdbx_seq_one_letter_code
_entity_poly.pdbx_strand_id
1 'polypeptide(L)'
;SVGMQQRVEILKMLYRDNEILIFDEPTRGIDVGAKYEIYQLILDLANKGKTVIMVSSEMPELLGVCDRILVMSGGRLAGEVDAKTATQEDIMRLAAKYV
;
A
#
# COMPACT_ATOMS: atom_id res chain seq x y z
N SER A 1 -21.14 3.55 -2.82
CA SER A 1 -19.99 3.68 -3.71
C SER A 1 -18.87 2.73 -3.27
N VAL A 2 -17.98 2.45 -4.18
CA VAL A 2 -16.82 1.58 -3.89
C VAL A 2 -15.93 2.23 -2.83
N GLY A 3 -15.71 3.53 -2.92
CA GLY A 3 -14.90 4.26 -1.94
C GLY A 3 -15.49 4.25 -0.54
N MET A 4 -16.80 4.38 -0.43
CA MET A 4 -17.49 4.32 0.86
C MET A 4 -17.42 2.93 1.46
N GLN A 5 -17.64 1.87 0.65
CA GLN A 5 -17.52 0.50 1.10
C GLN A 5 -16.12 0.20 1.60
N GLN A 6 -15.10 0.67 0.88
CA GLN A 6 -13.71 0.46 1.26
C GLN A 6 -13.38 1.14 2.59
N ARG A 7 -13.86 2.36 2.81
CA ARG A 7 -13.68 3.06 4.08
C ARG A 7 -14.34 2.32 5.24
N VAL A 8 -15.53 1.77 5.01
CA VAL A 8 -16.24 0.98 6.05
C VAL A 8 -15.43 -0.25 6.42
N GLU A 9 -14.90 -0.97 5.43
CA GLU A 9 -14.07 -2.15 5.68
C GLU A 9 -12.81 -1.82 6.48
N ILE A 10 -12.15 -0.72 6.15
CA ILE A 10 -10.95 -0.27 6.89
C ILE A 10 -11.32 0.13 8.32
N LEU A 11 -12.42 0.85 8.51
CA LEU A 11 -12.87 1.24 9.84
C LEU A 11 -13.20 0.04 10.73
N LYS A 12 -13.73 -1.04 10.16
CA LYS A 12 -13.97 -2.27 10.91
C LYS A 12 -12.68 -2.82 11.50
N MET A 13 -11.56 -2.66 10.81
CA MET A 13 -10.26 -3.13 11.28
C MET A 13 -9.75 -2.35 12.49
N LEU A 14 -10.20 -1.11 12.69
CA LEU A 14 -9.87 -0.33 13.87
C LEU A 14 -10.48 -0.93 15.16
N TYR A 15 -11.61 -1.60 15.04
CA TYR A 15 -12.30 -2.22 16.16
C TYR A 15 -11.85 -3.65 16.44
N ARG A 16 -11.05 -4.23 15.53
CA ARG A 16 -10.46 -5.54 15.72
C ARG A 16 -9.06 -5.36 16.30
N ASP A 17 -8.70 -6.19 17.24
CA ASP A 17 -7.38 -6.14 17.85
C ASP A 17 -6.37 -6.95 17.04
N ASN A 18 -6.27 -6.61 15.74
CA ASN A 18 -5.31 -7.23 14.84
C ASN A 18 -4.03 -6.39 14.82
N GLU A 19 -2.89 -7.05 15.00
CA GLU A 19 -1.58 -6.38 14.96
C GLU A 19 -1.05 -6.21 13.54
N ILE A 20 -1.41 -7.14 12.65
CA ILE A 20 -0.97 -7.14 11.25
C ILE A 20 -2.18 -7.01 10.35
N LEU A 21 -2.15 -6.03 9.48
CA LEU A 21 -3.21 -5.73 8.52
C LEU A 21 -2.65 -5.79 7.12
N ILE A 22 -3.35 -6.51 6.24
CA ILE A 22 -2.95 -6.64 4.82
C ILE A 22 -4.05 -6.04 3.95
N PHE A 23 -3.66 -5.06 3.14
CA PHE A 23 -4.54 -4.42 2.16
C PHE A 23 -4.09 -4.80 0.75
N ASP A 24 -4.94 -5.46 -0.01
CA ASP A 24 -4.66 -5.86 -1.38
C ASP A 24 -5.37 -4.93 -2.35
N GLU A 25 -4.60 -4.09 -3.05
CA GLU A 25 -5.10 -3.10 -3.99
C GLU A 25 -6.22 -2.23 -3.39
N PRO A 26 -5.97 -1.56 -2.25
CA PRO A 26 -7.05 -0.93 -1.47
C PRO A 26 -7.75 0.23 -2.18
N THR A 27 -7.14 0.81 -3.21
CA THR A 27 -7.72 1.96 -3.92
C THR A 27 -8.13 1.63 -5.36
N ARG A 28 -8.13 0.35 -5.73
CA ARG A 28 -8.52 -0.05 -7.09
C ARG A 28 -9.99 0.35 -7.36
N GLY A 29 -10.19 1.06 -8.48
CA GLY A 29 -11.52 1.49 -8.90
C GLY A 29 -12.10 2.65 -8.09
N ILE A 30 -11.28 3.35 -7.31
CA ILE A 30 -11.72 4.45 -6.46
C ILE A 30 -11.31 5.79 -7.08
N ASP A 31 -12.16 6.79 -6.96
CA ASP A 31 -11.91 8.16 -7.44
C ASP A 31 -10.69 8.76 -6.74
N VAL A 32 -9.97 9.63 -7.47
CA VAL A 32 -8.76 10.28 -6.97
C VAL A 32 -9.00 10.97 -5.61
N GLY A 33 -10.12 11.70 -5.48
CA GLY A 33 -10.43 12.38 -4.23
C GLY A 33 -10.66 11.44 -3.05
N ALA A 34 -11.30 10.30 -3.29
CA ALA A 34 -11.58 9.31 -2.25
C ALA A 34 -10.33 8.51 -1.87
N LYS A 35 -9.35 8.39 -2.77
CA LYS A 35 -8.11 7.68 -2.48
C LYS A 35 -7.35 8.28 -1.29
N TYR A 36 -7.31 9.61 -1.21
CA TYR A 36 -6.59 10.30 -0.12
C TYR A 36 -7.20 9.97 1.25
N GLU A 37 -8.51 9.82 1.33
CA GLU A 37 -9.16 9.45 2.58
C GLU A 37 -8.77 8.04 3.01
N ILE A 38 -8.65 7.12 2.04
CA ILE A 38 -8.21 5.74 2.30
C ILE A 38 -6.76 5.74 2.75
N TYR A 39 -5.90 6.49 2.11
CA TYR A 39 -4.50 6.60 2.52
C TYR A 39 -4.39 7.11 3.95
N GLN A 40 -5.20 8.11 4.31
CA GLN A 40 -5.18 8.67 5.66
C GLN A 40 -5.60 7.62 6.70
N LEU A 41 -6.61 6.82 6.39
CA LEU A 41 -7.04 5.74 7.29
C LEU A 41 -5.94 4.71 7.48
N ILE A 42 -5.25 4.32 6.41
CA ILE A 42 -4.15 3.36 6.46
C ILE A 42 -2.99 3.92 7.29
N LEU A 43 -2.63 5.18 7.08
CA LEU A 43 -1.58 5.84 7.84
C LEU A 43 -1.94 5.96 9.32
N ASP A 44 -3.19 6.24 9.64
CA ASP A 44 -3.65 6.30 11.03
C ASP A 44 -3.52 4.95 11.72
N LEU A 45 -3.81 3.84 11.01
CA LEU A 45 -3.63 2.49 11.54
C LEU A 45 -2.15 2.22 11.87
N ALA A 46 -1.26 2.58 10.96
CA ALA A 46 0.18 2.42 11.17
C ALA A 46 0.66 3.27 12.36
N ASN A 47 0.16 4.50 12.47
CA ASN A 47 0.53 5.41 13.57
C ASN A 47 0.03 4.93 14.92
N LYS A 48 -0.97 4.06 14.95
CA LYS A 48 -1.46 3.43 16.19
C LYS A 48 -0.66 2.19 16.60
N GLY A 49 0.44 1.94 15.92
CA GLY A 49 1.32 0.83 16.23
C GLY A 49 0.99 -0.47 15.50
N LYS A 50 0.07 -0.43 14.55
CA LYS A 50 -0.25 -1.61 13.75
C LYS A 50 0.79 -1.79 12.63
N THR A 51 1.06 -3.03 12.29
CA THR A 51 1.89 -3.35 11.12
C THR A 51 0.98 -3.43 9.90
N VAL A 52 1.24 -2.61 8.91
CA VAL A 52 0.43 -2.55 7.69
C VAL A 52 1.24 -3.02 6.50
N ILE A 53 0.68 -3.97 5.76
CA ILE A 53 1.23 -4.44 4.49
C ILE A 53 0.24 -4.05 3.40
N MET A 54 0.70 -3.28 2.41
CA MET A 54 -0.12 -2.87 1.29
C MET A 54 0.42 -3.46 0.00
N VAL A 55 -0.45 -4.16 -0.73
CA VAL A 55 -0.13 -4.67 -2.06
C VAL A 55 -0.73 -3.71 -3.08
N SER A 56 0.08 -3.20 -3.99
CA SER A 56 -0.38 -2.25 -5.00
C SER A 56 0.41 -2.40 -6.30
N SER A 57 -0.24 -2.20 -7.41
CA SER A 57 0.39 -2.11 -8.73
C SER A 57 0.70 -0.66 -9.14
N GLU A 58 0.33 0.31 -8.31
CA GLU A 58 0.51 1.74 -8.60
C GLU A 58 1.74 2.29 -7.87
N MET A 59 2.81 2.54 -8.61
CA MET A 59 4.07 3.02 -8.02
C MET A 59 3.95 4.36 -7.27
N PRO A 60 3.21 5.36 -7.78
CA PRO A 60 3.04 6.61 -7.04
C PRO A 60 2.39 6.40 -5.68
N GLU A 61 1.44 5.45 -5.58
CA GLU A 61 0.78 5.09 -4.34
C GLU A 61 1.78 4.51 -3.34
N LEU A 62 2.60 3.57 -3.78
CA LEU A 62 3.62 2.95 -2.94
C LEU A 62 4.64 3.98 -2.44
N LEU A 63 5.13 4.83 -3.33
CA LEU A 63 6.11 5.85 -2.98
C LEU A 63 5.55 6.90 -2.03
N GLY A 64 4.26 7.20 -2.13
CA GLY A 64 3.62 8.23 -1.31
C GLY A 64 3.11 7.75 0.04
N VAL A 65 2.81 6.46 0.19
CA VAL A 65 2.15 5.94 1.40
C VAL A 65 3.05 5.04 2.23
N CYS A 66 3.92 4.25 1.60
CA CYS A 66 4.72 3.25 2.28
C CYS A 66 6.04 3.80 2.81
N ASP A 67 6.59 3.15 3.83
CA ASP A 67 7.95 3.42 4.33
C ASP A 67 8.98 2.60 3.56
N ARG A 68 8.68 1.32 3.36
CA ARG A 68 9.54 0.37 2.63
C ARG A 68 8.71 -0.27 1.53
N ILE A 69 9.36 -0.57 0.42
CA ILE A 69 8.70 -1.22 -0.70
C ILE A 69 9.47 -2.48 -1.06
N LEU A 70 8.78 -3.63 -0.98
CA LEU A 70 9.30 -4.90 -1.46
C LEU A 70 8.83 -5.07 -2.90
N VAL A 71 9.74 -5.32 -3.82
CA VAL A 71 9.42 -5.43 -5.23
C VAL A 71 9.49 -6.89 -5.67
N MET A 72 8.37 -7.37 -6.23
CA MET A 72 8.28 -8.73 -6.77
C MET A 72 8.57 -8.72 -8.27
N SER A 73 9.19 -9.76 -8.76
CA SER A 73 9.46 -9.95 -10.18
C SER A 73 9.44 -11.43 -10.51
N GLY A 74 8.61 -11.84 -11.46
CA GLY A 74 8.50 -13.22 -11.88
C GLY A 74 8.23 -14.19 -10.73
N GLY A 75 7.39 -13.79 -9.77
CA GLY A 75 7.05 -14.62 -8.62
C GLY A 75 8.14 -14.67 -7.53
N ARG A 76 9.17 -13.85 -7.64
CA ARG A 76 10.32 -13.84 -6.71
C ARG A 76 10.48 -12.44 -6.10
N LEU A 77 11.04 -12.38 -4.91
CA LEU A 77 11.41 -11.12 -4.31
C LEU A 77 12.66 -10.59 -5.01
N ALA A 78 12.52 -9.48 -5.74
CA ALA A 78 13.62 -8.89 -6.50
C ALA A 78 14.48 -7.95 -5.65
N GLY A 79 13.89 -7.28 -4.66
CA GLY A 79 14.61 -6.39 -3.79
C GLY A 79 13.70 -5.53 -2.93
N GLU A 80 14.33 -4.70 -2.11
CA GLU A 80 13.64 -3.77 -1.22
C GLU A 80 14.21 -2.37 -1.45
N VAL A 81 13.35 -1.36 -1.42
CA VAL A 81 13.76 0.05 -1.51
C VAL A 81 13.12 0.86 -0.39
N ASP A 82 13.79 1.95 -0.01
CA ASP A 82 13.25 2.95 0.90
C ASP A 82 12.36 3.90 0.09
N ALA A 83 11.09 4.01 0.45
CA ALA A 83 10.14 4.84 -0.28
C ALA A 83 10.51 6.32 -0.30
N LYS A 84 11.25 6.79 0.71
CA LYS A 84 11.66 8.21 0.80
C LYS A 84 12.72 8.59 -0.24
N THR A 85 13.55 7.65 -0.63
CA THR A 85 14.69 7.92 -1.52
C THR A 85 14.57 7.27 -2.88
N ALA A 86 13.71 6.26 -3.02
CA ALA A 86 13.55 5.54 -4.26
C ALA A 86 12.76 6.34 -5.30
N THR A 87 13.03 6.03 -6.57
CA THR A 87 12.28 6.57 -7.71
C THR A 87 11.45 5.46 -8.34
N GLN A 88 10.51 5.85 -9.21
CA GLN A 88 9.77 4.87 -10.01
C GLN A 88 10.70 4.02 -10.85
N GLU A 89 11.77 4.61 -11.37
CA GLU A 89 12.77 3.91 -12.16
C GLU A 89 13.47 2.81 -11.36
N ASP A 90 13.80 3.08 -10.09
CA ASP A 90 14.39 2.08 -9.20
C ASP A 90 13.47 0.87 -9.04
N ILE A 91 12.18 1.12 -8.83
CA ILE A 91 11.18 0.06 -8.69
C ILE A 91 11.03 -0.73 -9.98
N MET A 92 10.94 -0.04 -11.11
CA MET A 92 10.80 -0.69 -12.43
C MET A 92 11.99 -1.58 -12.76
N ARG A 93 13.19 -1.15 -12.41
CA ARG A 93 14.40 -1.94 -12.62
C ARG A 93 14.34 -3.25 -11.86
N LEU A 94 13.90 -3.21 -10.60
CA LEU A 94 13.73 -4.42 -9.81
C LEU A 94 12.58 -5.29 -10.33
N ALA A 95 11.46 -4.68 -10.72
CA ALA A 95 10.31 -5.40 -11.23
C ALA A 95 10.62 -6.18 -12.52
N ALA A 96 11.60 -5.72 -13.30
CA ALA A 96 12.02 -6.37 -14.55
C ALA A 96 13.11 -7.42 -14.36
N LYS A 97 13.62 -7.60 -13.15
CA LYS A 97 14.82 -8.40 -12.90
C LYS A 97 14.69 -9.87 -13.31
N TYR A 98 13.53 -10.47 -13.10
CA TYR A 98 13.28 -11.90 -13.35
C TYR A 98 12.21 -12.13 -14.42
N VAL A 99 11.99 -11.17 -15.25
CA VAL A 99 10.99 -11.27 -16.33
C VAL A 99 11.67 -11.62 -17.66
#